data_a0ff8ba740e69860dc6588be9610b470
#
_entry.id   a0ff8ba740e69860dc6588be9610b470
#
_cell.length_a   1.000
_cell.length_b   1.000
_cell.length_c   1.000
_cell.angle_alpha   90.00
_cell.angle_beta   90.00
_cell.angle_gamma   90.00
#
_symmetry.space_group_name_H-M   'P 1'
#
loop_
_entity.id
_entity.type
_entity.pdbx_description
1 polymer ?
#
loop_
_entity_poly.entity_id
_entity_poly.type
_entity_poly.pdbx_seq_one_letter_code
_entity_poly.pdbx_strand_id
1 'polypeptide(L)'
;MLFRSHNVGGLPEEMNLKLVEPLRELFKDEVRRLGLELGLPYDMVYRHPFPGPGLGVRILGEVKKEYADLLRRADHIFIEELRKADWYHKVSQAFVVFQPVKSVGVVGDGRRYAWVVALRAVETIDFMTARWAHLPYELLETVSGRIINEIEGISRVTYDVSSKPPATIEWE
;
A
#
# COMPACT_ATOMS: atom_id res chain seq x y z
N MET A 1 13.15 12.12 -5.26
CA MET A 1 11.83 12.81 -5.35
C MET A 1 11.59 13.48 -4.01
N LEU A 2 11.72 14.79 -3.94
CA LEU A 2 11.42 15.54 -2.71
C LEU A 2 9.96 15.36 -2.34
N PHE A 3 9.71 14.96 -1.10
CA PHE A 3 8.34 14.84 -0.58
C PHE A 3 7.69 16.20 -0.57
N ARG A 4 6.58 16.30 -1.29
CA ARG A 4 5.91 17.56 -1.55
C ARG A 4 4.89 17.83 -0.45
N SER A 5 5.30 18.60 0.56
CA SER A 5 4.38 19.26 1.49
C SER A 5 3.76 20.53 0.91
N HIS A 6 4.02 20.80 -0.38
CA HIS A 6 3.61 22.01 -1.09
C HIS A 6 3.35 21.67 -2.57
N ASN A 7 2.73 22.60 -3.28
CA ASN A 7 2.52 22.45 -4.72
C ASN A 7 3.84 22.60 -5.50
N VAL A 8 4.11 21.68 -6.44
CA VAL A 8 5.34 21.67 -7.26
C VAL A 8 5.02 21.70 -8.76
N GLY A 9 3.95 22.30 -9.13
CA GLY A 9 3.45 22.40 -10.50
C GLY A 9 2.02 21.84 -10.60
N GLY A 10 1.30 22.28 -11.60
CA GLY A 10 -0.09 21.90 -11.85
C GLY A 10 -1.11 22.96 -11.41
N LEU A 11 -0.67 24.10 -10.89
CA LEU A 11 -1.54 25.27 -10.75
C LEU A 11 -1.60 26.03 -12.10
N PRO A 12 -2.74 26.66 -12.42
CA PRO A 12 -2.84 27.56 -13.54
C PRO A 12 -1.82 28.72 -13.44
N GLU A 13 -1.29 29.18 -14.55
CA GLU A 13 -0.38 30.34 -14.58
C GLU A 13 -1.07 31.62 -14.07
N GLU A 14 -2.37 31.74 -14.33
CA GLU A 14 -3.19 32.83 -13.84
C GLU A 14 -4.15 32.31 -12.76
N MET A 15 -3.95 32.74 -11.54
CA MET A 15 -4.81 32.43 -10.39
C MET A 15 -5.25 33.72 -9.69
N ASN A 16 -6.57 33.86 -9.47
CA ASN A 16 -7.13 34.95 -8.65
C ASN A 16 -7.08 34.65 -7.14
N LEU A 17 -6.25 33.68 -6.72
CA LEU A 17 -6.07 33.24 -5.34
C LEU A 17 -4.62 33.38 -4.92
N LYS A 18 -4.41 33.77 -3.66
CA LYS A 18 -3.07 33.78 -3.07
C LYS A 18 -2.71 32.40 -2.54
N LEU A 19 -1.57 31.88 -2.96
CA LEU A 19 -1.04 30.60 -2.48
C LEU A 19 -0.51 30.76 -1.05
N VAL A 20 -0.91 29.84 -0.16
CA VAL A 20 -0.44 29.74 1.22
C VAL A 20 0.15 28.36 1.44
N GLU A 21 1.44 28.28 1.66
CA GLU A 21 2.18 27.00 1.81
C GLU A 21 3.06 27.03 3.08
N PRO A 22 2.45 26.93 4.27
CA PRO A 22 3.19 27.07 5.53
C PRO A 22 4.20 25.94 5.80
N LEU A 23 4.07 24.79 5.09
CA LEU A 23 4.92 23.63 5.26
C LEU A 23 6.00 23.49 4.17
N ARG A 24 6.17 24.54 3.32
CA ARG A 24 7.02 24.46 2.12
C ARG A 24 8.47 24.09 2.42
N GLU A 25 9.01 24.61 3.52
CA GLU A 25 10.40 24.45 3.93
C GLU A 25 10.64 23.24 4.86
N LEU A 26 9.58 22.45 5.16
CA LEU A 26 9.67 21.32 6.07
C LEU A 26 9.81 19.99 5.34
N PHE A 27 10.63 19.11 5.88
CA PHE A 27 10.68 17.71 5.48
C PHE A 27 9.49 16.92 6.07
N LYS A 28 9.21 15.75 5.50
CA LYS A 28 8.04 14.96 5.88
C LYS A 28 8.04 14.52 7.34
N ASP A 29 9.18 14.20 7.90
CA ASP A 29 9.35 13.85 9.31
C ASP A 29 9.11 15.05 10.23
N GLU A 30 9.51 16.25 9.82
CA GLU A 30 9.24 17.50 10.53
C GLU A 30 7.75 17.85 10.51
N VAL A 31 7.09 17.69 9.35
CA VAL A 31 5.63 17.86 9.23
C VAL A 31 4.88 16.89 10.14
N ARG A 32 5.33 15.66 10.25
CA ARG A 32 4.74 14.68 11.17
C ARG A 32 4.90 15.06 12.64
N ARG A 33 6.08 15.52 13.05
CA ARG A 33 6.31 16.03 14.40
C ARG A 33 5.41 17.21 14.72
N LEU A 34 5.35 18.18 13.80
CA LEU A 34 4.44 19.33 13.92
C LEU A 34 2.98 18.88 14.05
N GLY A 35 2.56 17.86 13.27
CA GLY A 35 1.21 17.29 13.39
C GLY A 35 0.88 16.78 14.78
N LEU A 36 1.83 16.08 15.42
CA LEU A 36 1.65 15.62 16.82
C LEU A 36 1.60 16.79 17.81
N GLU A 37 2.47 17.80 17.65
CA GLU A 37 2.46 19.00 18.49
C GLU A 37 1.16 19.79 18.38
N LEU A 38 0.51 19.76 17.20
CA LEU A 38 -0.82 20.34 16.98
C LEU A 38 -1.97 19.47 17.49
N GLY A 39 -1.68 18.32 18.13
CA GLY A 39 -2.67 17.44 18.73
C GLY A 39 -3.35 16.46 17.76
N LEU A 40 -2.81 16.26 16.56
CA LEU A 40 -3.33 15.23 15.67
C LEU A 40 -3.07 13.83 16.23
N PRO A 41 -4.01 12.89 16.13
CA PRO A 41 -3.82 11.53 16.59
C PRO A 41 -2.63 10.85 15.88
N TYR A 42 -1.86 10.06 16.65
CA TYR A 42 -0.69 9.35 16.13
C TYR A 42 -1.01 8.52 14.88
N ASP A 43 -2.10 7.76 14.89
CA ASP A 43 -2.53 6.93 13.77
C ASP A 43 -2.88 7.73 12.50
N MET A 44 -3.28 8.99 12.65
CA MET A 44 -3.53 9.87 11.52
C MET A 44 -2.20 10.37 10.93
N VAL A 45 -1.25 10.77 11.78
CA VAL A 45 0.04 11.32 11.38
C VAL A 45 0.95 10.25 10.77
N TYR A 46 0.94 9.04 11.35
CA TYR A 46 1.80 7.93 10.92
C TYR A 46 1.07 6.84 10.13
N ARG A 47 -0.11 7.14 9.59
CA ARG A 47 -0.76 6.22 8.64
C ARG A 47 0.16 5.92 7.45
N HIS A 48 0.05 4.73 6.90
CA HIS A 48 0.76 4.39 5.67
C HIS A 48 0.38 5.34 4.52
N PRO A 49 1.33 5.73 3.67
CA PRO A 49 1.02 6.50 2.48
C PRO A 49 -0.02 5.79 1.61
N PHE A 50 -1.00 6.55 1.12
CA PHE A 50 -1.97 6.08 0.15
C PHE A 50 -1.84 6.96 -1.09
N PRO A 51 -1.62 6.40 -2.29
CA PRO A 51 -1.37 7.17 -3.50
C PRO A 51 -2.61 7.98 -3.90
N GLY A 52 -2.39 9.12 -4.56
CA GLY A 52 -3.46 9.99 -5.05
C GLY A 52 -4.46 9.30 -5.96
N PRO A 53 -4.03 8.44 -6.92
CA PRO A 53 -4.94 7.65 -7.76
C PRO A 53 -5.68 6.53 -7.02
N GLY A 54 -5.41 6.33 -5.74
CA GLY A 54 -6.06 5.31 -4.93
C GLY A 54 -5.66 3.88 -5.30
N LEU A 55 -6.64 2.98 -5.27
CA LEU A 55 -6.40 1.56 -5.61
C LEU A 55 -6.04 1.33 -7.08
N GLY A 56 -6.25 2.31 -7.96
CA GLY A 56 -5.97 2.16 -9.40
C GLY A 56 -4.53 1.76 -9.68
N VAL A 57 -3.56 2.36 -8.99
CA VAL A 57 -2.11 2.03 -9.15
C VAL A 57 -1.70 0.70 -8.52
N ARG A 58 -2.63 0.00 -7.87
CA ARG A 58 -2.42 -1.34 -7.28
C ARG A 58 -3.14 -2.43 -8.07
N ILE A 59 -3.69 -2.09 -9.23
CA ILE A 59 -4.28 -3.01 -10.19
C ILE A 59 -3.44 -2.92 -11.46
N LEU A 60 -2.67 -3.95 -11.77
CA LEU A 60 -1.83 -3.95 -12.95
C LEU A 60 -2.67 -3.98 -14.22
N GLY A 61 -2.44 -3.02 -15.13
CA GLY A 61 -3.17 -2.90 -16.39
C GLY A 61 -4.56 -2.32 -16.26
N GLU A 62 -5.57 -2.96 -16.86
CA GLU A 62 -6.94 -2.42 -16.92
C GLU A 62 -7.62 -2.37 -15.55
N VAL A 63 -8.08 -1.18 -15.14
CA VAL A 63 -8.81 -1.01 -13.88
C VAL A 63 -10.26 -1.39 -14.07
N LYS A 64 -10.69 -2.48 -13.40
CA LYS A 64 -12.07 -2.95 -13.39
C LYS A 64 -12.65 -2.90 -11.98
N LYS A 65 -13.95 -2.65 -11.88
CA LYS A 65 -14.65 -2.64 -10.59
C LYS A 65 -14.49 -3.96 -9.84
N GLU A 66 -14.62 -5.10 -10.53
CA GLU A 66 -14.46 -6.42 -9.92
C GLU A 66 -13.05 -6.64 -9.33
N TYR A 67 -11.99 -6.15 -10.00
CA TYR A 67 -10.62 -6.23 -9.50
C TYR A 67 -10.42 -5.33 -8.28
N ALA A 68 -10.99 -4.13 -8.31
CA ALA A 68 -10.94 -3.21 -7.18
C ALA A 68 -11.69 -3.75 -5.95
N ASP A 69 -12.82 -4.45 -6.15
CA ASP A 69 -13.57 -5.04 -5.06
C ASP A 69 -12.81 -6.21 -4.41
N LEU A 70 -12.17 -7.08 -5.21
CA LEU A 70 -11.31 -8.16 -4.71
C LEU A 70 -10.07 -7.59 -3.98
N LEU A 71 -9.40 -6.62 -4.60
CA LEU A 71 -8.22 -5.96 -4.03
C LEU A 71 -8.54 -5.30 -2.69
N ARG A 72 -9.65 -4.57 -2.59
CA ARG A 72 -10.06 -3.89 -1.35
C ARG A 72 -10.25 -4.87 -0.20
N ARG A 73 -10.87 -6.02 -0.47
CA ARG A 73 -11.05 -7.08 0.53
C ARG A 73 -9.72 -7.69 0.96
N ALA A 74 -8.83 -7.98 0.00
CA ALA A 74 -7.52 -8.54 0.28
C ALA A 74 -6.63 -7.55 1.06
N ASP A 75 -6.63 -6.28 0.68
CA ASP A 75 -5.89 -5.21 1.37
C ASP A 75 -6.40 -5.02 2.81
N HIS A 76 -7.73 -5.07 3.01
CA HIS A 76 -8.33 -5.00 4.34
C HIS A 76 -7.83 -6.13 5.26
N ILE A 77 -7.83 -7.37 4.79
CA ILE A 77 -7.32 -8.53 5.55
C ILE A 77 -5.85 -8.33 5.90
N PHE A 78 -5.02 -7.92 4.94
CA PHE A 78 -3.60 -7.72 5.17
C PHE A 78 -3.33 -6.65 6.23
N ILE A 79 -3.96 -5.48 6.12
CA ILE A 79 -3.79 -4.39 7.08
C ILE A 79 -4.34 -4.77 8.46
N GLU A 80 -5.46 -5.48 8.53
CA GLU A 80 -6.02 -5.98 9.79
C GLU A 80 -5.04 -6.92 10.50
N GLU A 81 -4.47 -7.90 9.81
CA GLU A 81 -3.52 -8.84 10.40
C GLU A 81 -2.19 -8.17 10.79
N LEU A 82 -1.71 -7.20 10.01
CA LEU A 82 -0.56 -6.38 10.41
C LEU A 82 -0.82 -5.62 11.72
N ARG A 83 -2.03 -5.11 11.93
CA ARG A 83 -2.42 -4.42 13.18
C ARG A 83 -2.51 -5.38 14.35
N LYS A 84 -3.15 -6.54 14.17
CA LYS A 84 -3.25 -7.59 15.21
C LYS A 84 -1.90 -8.12 15.67
N ALA A 85 -0.95 -8.21 14.75
CA ALA A 85 0.41 -8.69 15.01
C ALA A 85 1.39 -7.58 15.46
N ASP A 86 0.94 -6.35 15.68
CA ASP A 86 1.77 -5.18 15.99
C ASP A 86 2.86 -4.90 14.95
N TRP A 87 2.59 -5.20 13.67
CA TRP A 87 3.50 -4.94 12.56
C TRP A 87 3.15 -3.68 11.75
N TYR A 88 1.94 -3.15 11.89
CA TYR A 88 1.50 -2.00 11.10
C TYR A 88 2.44 -0.79 11.21
N HIS A 89 2.89 -0.46 12.44
CA HIS A 89 3.80 0.66 12.67
C HIS A 89 5.28 0.31 12.53
N LYS A 90 5.63 -0.97 12.41
CA LYS A 90 7.02 -1.41 12.17
C LYS A 90 7.39 -1.31 10.69
N VAL A 91 6.41 -1.42 9.79
CA VAL A 91 6.61 -1.21 8.36
C VAL A 91 6.21 0.21 7.98
N SER A 92 6.88 0.77 6.98
CA SER A 92 6.64 2.16 6.54
C SER A 92 5.47 2.27 5.58
N GLN A 93 5.21 1.20 4.81
CA GLN A 93 4.08 1.08 3.91
C GLN A 93 3.81 -0.41 3.64
N ALA A 94 2.52 -0.79 3.65
CA ALA A 94 2.07 -2.12 3.28
C ALA A 94 0.75 -2.02 2.52
N PHE A 95 0.58 -2.89 1.54
CA PHE A 95 -0.60 -2.96 0.69
C PHE A 95 -0.62 -4.26 -0.12
N VAL A 96 -1.74 -4.51 -0.77
CA VAL A 96 -1.91 -5.61 -1.73
C VAL A 96 -1.92 -5.06 -3.15
N VAL A 97 -1.36 -5.83 -4.09
CA VAL A 97 -1.40 -5.56 -5.53
C VAL A 97 -2.21 -6.65 -6.21
N PHE A 98 -3.17 -6.25 -7.04
CA PHE A 98 -3.95 -7.18 -7.84
C PHE A 98 -3.20 -7.46 -9.16
N GLN A 99 -2.95 -8.74 -9.42
CA GLN A 99 -2.33 -9.20 -10.67
C GLN A 99 -3.43 -9.80 -11.56
N PRO A 100 -3.70 -9.25 -12.76
CA PRO A 100 -4.76 -9.73 -13.64
C PRO A 100 -4.33 -11.01 -14.38
N VAL A 101 -3.74 -11.94 -13.65
CA VAL A 101 -3.35 -13.27 -14.10
C VAL A 101 -4.07 -14.31 -13.25
N LYS A 102 -4.44 -15.43 -13.89
CA LYS A 102 -5.08 -16.54 -13.20
C LYS A 102 -4.10 -17.67 -12.95
N SER A 103 -4.17 -18.21 -11.76
CA SER A 103 -3.42 -19.40 -11.35
C SER A 103 -4.38 -20.53 -11.01
N VAL A 104 -3.93 -21.77 -11.24
CA VAL A 104 -4.70 -22.93 -10.84
C VAL A 104 -4.66 -23.07 -9.31
N GLY A 105 -5.83 -23.28 -8.73
CA GLY A 105 -6.04 -23.71 -7.35
C GLY A 105 -6.85 -24.99 -7.31
N VAL A 106 -6.90 -25.62 -6.15
CA VAL A 106 -7.73 -26.81 -5.90
C VAL A 106 -8.77 -26.45 -4.84
N VAL A 107 -10.03 -26.74 -5.14
CA VAL A 107 -11.15 -26.58 -4.21
C VAL A 107 -11.94 -27.88 -4.21
N GLY A 108 -11.91 -28.62 -3.10
CA GLY A 108 -12.38 -29.99 -3.07
C GLY A 108 -11.59 -30.86 -4.06
N ASP A 109 -12.29 -31.64 -4.89
CA ASP A 109 -11.70 -32.48 -5.93
C ASP A 109 -11.53 -31.74 -7.29
N GLY A 110 -11.91 -30.48 -7.37
CA GLY A 110 -11.93 -29.71 -8.61
C GLY A 110 -10.77 -28.74 -8.75
N ARG A 111 -10.34 -28.50 -10.01
CA ARG A 111 -9.40 -27.42 -10.35
C ARG A 111 -10.18 -26.12 -10.61
N ARG A 112 -9.70 -25.03 -10.03
CA ARG A 112 -10.26 -23.71 -10.22
C ARG A 112 -9.17 -22.75 -10.65
N TYR A 113 -9.44 -21.96 -11.69
CA TYR A 113 -8.59 -20.86 -12.11
C TYR A 113 -9.11 -19.56 -11.50
N ALA A 114 -8.33 -18.94 -10.63
CA ALA A 114 -8.68 -17.71 -9.96
C ALA A 114 -7.49 -16.74 -9.93
N TRP A 115 -7.74 -15.51 -9.51
CA TRP A 115 -6.79 -14.42 -9.58
C TRP A 115 -5.64 -14.56 -8.58
N VAL A 116 -4.56 -13.87 -8.87
CA VAL A 116 -3.37 -13.78 -8.03
C VAL A 116 -3.28 -12.38 -7.43
N VAL A 117 -2.85 -12.29 -6.18
CA VAL A 117 -2.50 -11.04 -5.53
C VAL A 117 -1.09 -11.11 -4.95
N ALA A 118 -0.40 -9.98 -4.91
CA ALA A 118 0.89 -9.85 -4.25
C ALA A 118 0.78 -8.96 -3.02
N LEU A 119 1.32 -9.43 -1.90
CA LEU A 119 1.51 -8.61 -0.71
C LEU A 119 2.78 -7.79 -0.88
N ARG A 120 2.73 -6.53 -0.55
CA ARG A 120 3.87 -5.63 -0.53
C ARG A 120 3.98 -4.98 0.83
N ALA A 121 5.11 -5.14 1.51
CA ALA A 121 5.43 -4.40 2.72
C ALA A 121 6.89 -3.96 2.66
N VAL A 122 7.16 -2.71 3.00
CA VAL A 122 8.48 -2.11 2.94
C VAL A 122 8.83 -1.35 4.21
N GLU A 123 10.13 -1.33 4.50
CA GLU A 123 10.75 -0.51 5.52
C GLU A 123 11.60 0.56 4.83
N THR A 124 11.42 1.80 5.25
CA THR A 124 12.15 2.96 4.72
C THR A 124 12.15 4.11 5.71
N ILE A 125 13.12 4.99 5.61
CA ILE A 125 13.17 6.23 6.41
C ILE A 125 12.63 7.40 5.59
N ASP A 126 13.09 7.54 4.38
CA ASP A 126 12.86 8.73 3.53
C ASP A 126 12.05 8.45 2.25
N PHE A 127 11.69 7.19 1.99
CA PHE A 127 11.05 6.71 0.77
C PHE A 127 11.88 6.89 -0.51
N MET A 128 13.14 7.33 -0.40
CA MET A 128 14.09 7.36 -1.51
C MET A 128 14.64 5.97 -1.78
N THR A 129 15.03 5.29 -0.71
CA THR A 129 15.39 3.88 -0.70
C THR A 129 14.42 3.10 0.17
N ALA A 130 14.19 1.84 -0.14
CA ALA A 130 13.35 0.96 0.66
C ALA A 130 13.81 -0.49 0.53
N ARG A 131 13.72 -1.23 1.62
CA ARG A 131 13.86 -2.68 1.61
C ARG A 131 12.49 -3.32 1.82
N TRP A 132 12.30 -4.53 1.30
CA TRP A 132 11.14 -5.32 1.65
C TRP A 132 11.17 -5.69 3.13
N ALA A 133 10.01 -5.68 3.78
CA ALA A 133 9.91 -5.99 5.20
C ALA A 133 9.97 -7.50 5.45
N HIS A 134 10.78 -7.92 6.42
CA HIS A 134 10.91 -9.31 6.83
C HIS A 134 9.76 -9.69 7.78
N LEU A 135 8.53 -9.75 7.27
CA LEU A 135 7.39 -10.16 8.05
C LEU A 135 7.55 -11.61 8.55
N PRO A 136 7.07 -11.95 9.76
CA PRO A 136 7.05 -13.33 10.24
C PRO A 136 6.33 -14.26 9.25
N TYR A 137 6.86 -15.46 9.07
CA TYR A 137 6.25 -16.45 8.16
C TYR A 137 4.84 -16.81 8.60
N GLU A 138 4.59 -16.91 9.89
CA GLU A 138 3.28 -17.23 10.48
C GLU A 138 2.25 -16.12 10.15
N LEU A 139 2.69 -14.86 10.09
CA LEU A 139 1.85 -13.76 9.68
C LEU A 139 1.51 -13.84 8.18
N LEU A 140 2.51 -14.14 7.34
CA LEU A 140 2.30 -14.32 5.90
C LEU A 140 1.37 -15.52 5.62
N GLU A 141 1.53 -16.62 6.35
CA GLU A 141 0.67 -17.80 6.27
C GLU A 141 -0.77 -17.46 6.66
N THR A 142 -0.96 -16.76 7.78
CA THR A 142 -2.29 -16.32 8.25
C THR A 142 -2.97 -15.42 7.22
N VAL A 143 -2.28 -14.41 6.72
CA VAL A 143 -2.81 -13.47 5.70
C VAL A 143 -3.18 -14.22 4.43
N SER A 144 -2.28 -15.07 3.93
CA SER A 144 -2.51 -15.86 2.73
C SER A 144 -3.71 -16.81 2.89
N GLY A 145 -3.77 -17.51 4.02
CA GLY A 145 -4.87 -18.42 4.35
C GLY A 145 -6.21 -17.68 4.39
N ARG A 146 -6.27 -16.54 5.06
CA ARG A 146 -7.48 -15.72 5.14
C ARG A 146 -7.92 -15.19 3.77
N ILE A 147 -7.00 -14.64 2.98
CA ILE A 147 -7.31 -14.11 1.65
C ILE A 147 -7.90 -15.20 0.75
N ILE A 148 -7.28 -16.39 0.71
CA ILE A 148 -7.72 -17.49 -0.16
C ILE A 148 -9.07 -18.07 0.29
N ASN A 149 -9.30 -18.18 1.60
CA ASN A 149 -10.52 -18.80 2.16
C ASN A 149 -11.71 -17.82 2.25
N GLU A 150 -11.45 -16.54 2.52
CA GLU A 150 -12.51 -15.54 2.72
C GLU A 150 -12.90 -14.81 1.43
N ILE A 151 -12.02 -14.81 0.39
CA ILE A 151 -12.26 -14.08 -0.86
C ILE A 151 -12.42 -15.06 -2.02
N GLU A 152 -13.68 -15.32 -2.36
CA GLU A 152 -13.94 -16.05 -3.59
C GLU A 152 -13.41 -15.27 -4.81
N GLY A 153 -12.59 -15.94 -5.63
CA GLY A 153 -11.98 -15.34 -6.83
C GLY A 153 -10.47 -15.16 -6.72
N ILE A 154 -9.85 -15.35 -5.55
CA ILE A 154 -8.39 -15.38 -5.38
C ILE A 154 -7.95 -16.80 -5.03
N SER A 155 -6.92 -17.30 -5.73
CA SER A 155 -6.38 -18.66 -5.51
C SER A 155 -4.90 -18.66 -5.12
N ARG A 156 -4.23 -17.54 -5.20
CA ARG A 156 -2.80 -17.45 -4.91
C ARG A 156 -2.41 -16.11 -4.34
N VAL A 157 -1.58 -16.14 -3.31
CA VAL A 157 -0.94 -14.99 -2.69
C VAL A 157 0.56 -15.14 -2.85
N THR A 158 1.23 -14.07 -3.28
CA THR A 158 2.69 -13.96 -3.37
C THR A 158 3.17 -12.83 -2.44
N TYR A 159 4.46 -12.81 -2.12
CA TYR A 159 5.08 -11.73 -1.36
C TYR A 159 6.20 -11.10 -2.19
N ASP A 160 6.16 -9.77 -2.38
CA ASP A 160 7.15 -9.05 -3.14
C ASP A 160 8.38 -8.74 -2.27
N VAL A 161 9.50 -9.38 -2.63
CA VAL A 161 10.81 -9.27 -1.95
C VAL A 161 11.77 -8.29 -2.64
N SER A 162 11.25 -7.42 -3.51
CA SER A 162 12.07 -6.47 -4.24
C SER A 162 12.40 -5.24 -3.41
N SER A 163 13.64 -4.79 -3.47
CA SER A 163 14.11 -3.55 -2.83
C SER A 163 14.09 -2.38 -3.79
N LYS A 164 13.99 -1.17 -3.26
CA LYS A 164 14.12 0.08 -4.03
C LYS A 164 15.48 0.73 -3.73
N PRO A 165 16.33 0.99 -4.73
CA PRO A 165 16.25 0.52 -6.13
C PRO A 165 16.49 -0.99 -6.28
N PRO A 166 16.29 -1.62 -7.44
CA PRO A 166 15.79 -1.03 -8.69
C PRO A 166 14.27 -0.93 -8.78
N ALA A 167 13.52 -1.71 -7.98
CA ALA A 167 12.06 -1.61 -7.98
C ALA A 167 11.57 -0.30 -7.34
N THR A 168 10.31 0.04 -7.59
CA THR A 168 9.58 1.10 -6.87
C THR A 168 8.85 0.52 -5.67
N ILE A 169 8.26 1.34 -4.81
CA ILE A 169 7.41 0.85 -3.71
C ILE A 169 6.05 0.46 -4.27
N GLU A 170 5.33 1.39 -4.89
CA GLU A 170 4.14 1.08 -5.67
C GLU A 170 4.56 0.42 -7.00
N TRP A 171 3.69 -0.38 -7.61
CA TRP A 171 4.03 -1.12 -8.83
C TRP A 171 3.72 -0.36 -10.12
N GLU A 172 2.85 0.66 -10.05
CA GLU A 172 2.56 1.61 -11.14
C GLU A 172 2.61 3.06 -10.65
#